data_82d3532a529678bad16b8de6a3988833
#
_entry.id   82d3532a529678bad16b8de6a3988833
#
_cell.length_a   1.000
_cell.length_b   1.000
_cell.length_c   1.000
_cell.angle_alpha   90.00
_cell.angle_beta   90.00
_cell.angle_gamma   90.00
#
_symmetry.space_group_name_H-M   'P 1'
#
loop_
_entity.id
_entity.type
_entity.pdbx_description
1 polymer ?
#
loop_
_entity_poly.entity_id
_entity_poly.type
_entity_poly.pdbx_seq_one_letter_code
_entity_poly.pdbx_strand_id
1 'polypeptide(L)'
;MEPSTIFHLHPAVAIEDFEPGSLALNVETLRLVELNATAREVTRHVEQGQSLEEIAAAMAETYAQPIETVLADVSAVIEQLLALEIIRPSVATEAEGQGE
;
A
#
# COMPACT_ATOMS: atom_id res chain seq x y z
N MET A 1 -11.30 1.79 7.50
CA MET A 1 -10.40 0.78 6.92
C MET A 1 -10.05 -0.22 7.99
N GLU A 2 -10.24 -1.49 7.71
CA GLU A 2 -10.00 -2.53 8.70
C GLU A 2 -8.51 -2.78 8.84
N PRO A 3 -8.02 -2.97 10.07
CA PRO A 3 -6.59 -3.25 10.25
C PRO A 3 -6.13 -4.53 9.57
N SER A 4 -7.02 -5.50 9.40
CA SER A 4 -6.64 -6.77 8.78
C SER A 4 -6.77 -6.75 7.27
N THR A 5 -7.13 -5.61 6.67
CA THR A 5 -7.30 -5.53 5.23
C THR A 5 -5.95 -5.74 4.54
N ILE A 6 -5.97 -6.56 3.50
CA ILE A 6 -4.79 -6.83 2.67
C ILE A 6 -5.03 -6.16 1.33
N PHE A 7 -3.98 -5.54 0.81
CA PHE A 7 -4.04 -4.84 -0.47
C PHE A 7 -3.07 -5.50 -1.45
N HIS A 8 -3.23 -5.18 -2.71
CA HIS A 8 -2.24 -5.59 -3.71
C HIS A 8 -2.11 -4.46 -4.72
N LEU A 9 -1.03 -4.47 -5.48
CA LEU A 9 -0.87 -3.48 -6.54
C LEU A 9 -1.91 -3.73 -7.60
N HIS A 10 -2.46 -2.64 -8.13
CA HIS A 10 -3.33 -2.74 -9.30
C HIS A 10 -2.54 -3.46 -10.39
N PRO A 11 -3.14 -4.45 -11.08
CA PRO A 11 -2.37 -5.26 -12.04
C PRO A 11 -1.78 -4.46 -13.20
N ALA A 12 -2.30 -3.28 -13.48
CA ALA A 12 -1.77 -2.45 -14.56
C ALA A 12 -0.70 -1.48 -14.08
N VAL A 13 -0.23 -1.60 -12.83
CA VAL A 13 0.73 -0.65 -12.28
C VAL A 13 2.14 -1.20 -12.41
N ALA A 14 3.05 -0.36 -12.89
CA ALA A 14 4.48 -0.62 -12.89
C ALA A 14 5.15 0.45 -12.03
N ILE A 15 6.14 0.06 -11.25
CA ILE A 15 6.86 0.99 -10.39
C ILE A 15 8.33 0.95 -10.79
N GLU A 16 8.90 2.15 -10.97
CA GLU A 16 10.32 2.31 -11.26
C GLU A 16 10.96 3.12 -10.17
N ASP A 17 12.07 2.60 -9.66
CA ASP A 17 12.82 3.31 -8.62
C ASP A 17 13.92 4.15 -9.26
N PHE A 18 14.13 5.33 -8.69
CA PHE A 18 15.22 6.19 -9.11
C PHE A 18 15.61 7.05 -7.92
N GLU A 19 16.72 7.75 -8.02
CA GLU A 19 17.12 8.64 -6.95
C GLU A 19 16.55 10.02 -7.24
N PRO A 20 15.81 10.61 -6.28
CA PRO A 20 15.64 10.19 -4.88
C PRO A 20 14.31 9.51 -4.59
N GLY A 21 13.57 9.03 -5.56
CA GLY A 21 12.25 8.50 -5.28
C GLY A 21 11.87 7.40 -6.25
N SER A 22 10.57 7.28 -6.50
CA SER A 22 10.03 6.26 -7.38
C SER A 22 8.84 6.82 -8.15
N LEU A 23 8.56 6.21 -9.29
CA LEU A 23 7.39 6.54 -10.08
C LEU A 23 6.51 5.31 -10.21
N ALA A 24 5.21 5.50 -10.03
CA ALA A 24 4.23 4.45 -10.29
C ALA A 24 3.38 4.88 -11.45
N LEU A 25 3.21 4.00 -12.43
CA LEU A 25 2.40 4.28 -13.61
C LEU A 25 1.32 3.22 -13.69
N ASN A 26 0.07 3.66 -13.74
CA ASN A 26 -1.05 2.79 -14.05
C ASN A 26 -1.34 2.93 -15.54
N VAL A 27 -1.03 1.88 -16.30
CA VAL A 27 -1.12 2.00 -17.77
C VAL A 27 -2.55 1.98 -18.26
N GLU A 28 -3.50 1.56 -17.43
CA GLU A 28 -4.91 1.62 -17.83
C GLU A 28 -5.49 3.01 -17.67
N THR A 29 -5.18 3.67 -16.57
CA THR A 29 -5.70 5.01 -16.30
C THR A 29 -4.77 6.10 -16.81
N LEU A 30 -3.53 5.72 -17.15
CA LEU A 30 -2.46 6.63 -17.56
C LEU A 30 -2.11 7.63 -16.47
N ARG A 31 -2.30 7.22 -15.21
CA ARG A 31 -1.88 8.05 -14.10
C ARG A 31 -0.44 7.76 -13.75
N LEU A 32 0.33 8.82 -13.63
CA LEU A 32 1.72 8.74 -13.20
C LEU A 32 1.82 9.41 -11.85
N VAL A 33 2.35 8.70 -10.88
CA VAL A 33 2.40 9.18 -9.50
C VAL A 33 3.82 9.07 -8.99
N GLU A 34 4.29 10.16 -8.41
CA GLU A 34 5.60 10.16 -7.77
C GLU A 34 5.44 9.64 -6.34
N LEU A 35 6.26 8.68 -5.96
CA LEU A 35 6.21 8.09 -4.62
C LEU A 35 7.41 8.56 -3.84
N ASN A 36 7.19 9.13 -2.66
CA ASN A 36 8.29 9.43 -1.77
C ASN A 36 8.74 8.13 -1.10
N ALA A 37 9.79 8.23 -0.27
CA ALA A 37 10.37 7.04 0.35
C ALA A 37 9.35 6.28 1.19
N THR A 38 8.53 7.00 1.94
CA THR A 38 7.53 6.36 2.78
C THR A 38 6.50 5.62 1.95
N ALA A 39 5.98 6.28 0.91
CA ALA A 39 4.99 5.64 0.04
C ALA A 39 5.58 4.43 -0.67
N ARG A 40 6.85 4.52 -1.08
CA ARG A 40 7.48 3.38 -1.73
C ARG A 40 7.65 2.22 -0.77
N GLU A 41 7.97 2.51 0.49
CA GLU A 41 8.07 1.45 1.48
C GLU A 41 6.73 0.79 1.72
N VAL A 42 5.67 1.58 1.80
CA VAL A 42 4.33 1.02 1.95
C VAL A 42 3.99 0.10 0.77
N THR A 43 4.31 0.51 -0.46
CA THR A 43 4.02 -0.35 -1.61
C THR A 43 4.83 -1.63 -1.58
N ARG A 44 6.06 -1.59 -1.08
CA ARG A 44 6.84 -2.83 -0.94
C ARG A 44 6.18 -3.81 0.02
N HIS A 45 5.66 -3.32 1.13
CA HIS A 45 4.95 -4.16 2.08
C HIS A 45 3.65 -4.69 1.46
N VAL A 46 2.98 -3.87 0.66
CA VAL A 46 1.79 -4.30 -0.05
C VAL A 46 2.13 -5.46 -0.99
N GLU A 47 3.25 -5.35 -1.69
CA GLU A 47 3.68 -6.40 -2.60
C GLU A 47 3.99 -7.70 -1.87
N GLN A 48 4.33 -7.62 -0.60
CA GLN A 48 4.59 -8.80 0.21
C GLN A 48 3.33 -9.42 0.78
N GLY A 49 2.17 -8.84 0.51
CA GLY A 49 0.91 -9.41 0.95
C GLY A 49 0.57 -9.13 2.39
N GLN A 50 1.15 -8.10 2.98
CA GLN A 50 0.92 -7.79 4.38
C GLN A 50 -0.34 -6.96 4.56
N SER A 51 -1.01 -7.18 5.70
CA SER A 51 -2.19 -6.40 6.05
C SER A 51 -1.81 -4.99 6.48
N LEU A 52 -2.80 -4.13 6.57
CA LEU A 52 -2.58 -2.76 7.02
C LEU A 52 -1.88 -2.75 8.37
N GLU A 53 -2.35 -3.57 9.30
CA GLU A 53 -1.75 -3.57 10.64
C GLU A 53 -0.33 -4.15 10.61
N GLU A 54 -0.07 -5.13 9.74
CA GLU A 54 1.28 -5.68 9.62
C GLU A 54 2.25 -4.65 9.05
N ILE A 55 1.78 -3.87 8.07
CA ILE A 55 2.60 -2.80 7.50
C ILE A 55 2.93 -1.78 8.58
N ALA A 56 1.91 -1.36 9.33
CA ALA A 56 2.11 -0.36 10.37
C ALA A 56 3.06 -0.87 11.45
N ALA A 57 2.90 -2.14 11.85
CA ALA A 57 3.77 -2.72 12.87
C ALA A 57 5.22 -2.77 12.41
N ALA A 58 5.44 -3.19 11.17
CA ALA A 58 6.80 -3.26 10.63
C ALA A 58 7.45 -1.89 10.55
N MET A 59 6.69 -0.90 10.10
CA MET A 59 7.25 0.44 9.95
C MET A 59 7.43 1.12 11.31
N ALA A 60 6.54 0.83 12.27
CA ALA A 60 6.70 1.37 13.62
C ALA A 60 8.00 0.88 14.24
N GLU A 61 8.32 -0.39 14.00
CA GLU A 61 9.55 -0.95 14.51
C GLU A 61 10.77 -0.34 13.82
N THR A 62 10.70 -0.22 12.50
CA THR A 62 11.81 0.33 11.72
C THR A 62 12.13 1.76 12.12
N TYR A 63 11.10 2.57 12.37
CA TYR A 63 11.30 3.99 12.65
C TYR A 63 11.23 4.31 14.13
N ALA A 64 11.06 3.29 14.99
CA ALA A 64 11.00 3.48 16.44
C ALA A 64 9.94 4.51 16.83
N GLN A 65 8.74 4.35 16.26
CA GLN A 65 7.62 5.25 16.50
C GLN A 65 6.46 4.48 17.10
N PRO A 66 5.58 5.16 17.86
CA PRO A 66 4.39 4.48 18.37
C PRO A 66 3.53 3.96 17.23
N ILE A 67 2.99 2.76 17.41
CA ILE A 67 2.24 2.15 16.33
C ILE A 67 0.99 2.93 15.97
N GLU A 68 0.36 3.59 16.94
CA GLU A 68 -0.83 4.38 16.64
C GLU A 68 -0.52 5.52 15.67
N THR A 69 0.63 6.16 15.87
CA THR A 69 1.05 7.22 14.97
C THR A 69 1.34 6.69 13.58
N VAL A 70 2.07 5.58 13.52
CA VAL A 70 2.44 5.00 12.24
C VAL A 70 1.20 4.47 11.52
N LEU A 71 0.27 3.88 12.26
CA LEU A 71 -0.95 3.37 11.65
C LEU A 71 -1.74 4.49 10.98
N ALA A 72 -1.83 5.66 11.64
CA ALA A 72 -2.52 6.79 11.05
C ALA A 72 -1.81 7.25 9.77
N ASP A 73 -0.49 7.31 9.80
CA ASP A 73 0.28 7.75 8.63
C ASP A 73 0.16 6.75 7.49
N VAL A 74 0.28 5.46 7.80
CA VAL A 74 0.19 4.43 6.77
C VAL A 74 -1.21 4.42 6.17
N SER A 75 -2.23 4.57 7.01
CA SER A 75 -3.61 4.62 6.52
C SER A 75 -3.81 5.76 5.54
N ALA A 76 -3.24 6.92 5.84
CA ALA A 76 -3.36 8.06 4.93
C ALA A 76 -2.69 7.78 3.59
N VAL A 77 -1.50 7.16 3.61
CA VAL A 77 -0.81 6.80 2.38
C VAL A 77 -1.62 5.77 1.59
N ILE A 78 -2.15 4.76 2.28
CA ILE A 78 -2.96 3.73 1.64
C ILE A 78 -4.18 4.36 0.97
N GLU A 79 -4.85 5.30 1.65
CA GLU A 79 -6.02 5.94 1.06
C GLU A 79 -5.66 6.72 -0.19
N GLN A 80 -4.51 7.40 -0.19
CA GLN A 80 -4.07 8.09 -1.39
C GLN A 80 -3.78 7.13 -2.53
N LEU A 81 -3.11 6.02 -2.22
CA LEU A 81 -2.79 5.04 -3.25
C LEU A 81 -4.04 4.39 -3.82
N LEU A 82 -5.06 4.17 -2.98
CA LEU A 82 -6.34 3.65 -3.44
C LEU A 82 -7.02 4.65 -4.38
N ALA A 83 -7.03 5.93 -3.99
CA ALA A 83 -7.67 6.95 -4.79
C ALA A 83 -7.00 7.12 -6.15
N LEU A 84 -5.69 6.89 -6.21
CA LEU A 84 -4.93 7.03 -7.44
C LEU A 84 -4.89 5.72 -8.24
N GLU A 85 -5.54 4.68 -7.73
CA GLU A 85 -5.63 3.39 -8.41
C GLU A 85 -4.27 2.72 -8.59
N ILE A 86 -3.39 2.95 -7.64
CA ILE A 86 -2.09 2.29 -7.60
C ILE A 86 -2.22 0.95 -6.89
N ILE A 87 -3.07 0.87 -5.86
CA ILE A 87 -3.35 -0.37 -5.16
C ILE A 87 -4.85 -0.56 -5.08
N ARG A 88 -5.26 -1.78 -4.74
CA ARG A 88 -6.67 -2.09 -4.51
C ARG A 88 -6.75 -3.13 -3.41
N PRO A 89 -7.91 -3.23 -2.73
CA PRO A 89 -8.08 -4.27 -1.71
C PRO A 89 -8.09 -5.65 -2.35
N SER A 90 -7.60 -6.62 -1.60
CA SER A 90 -7.61 -8.01 -2.06
C SER A 90 -8.98 -8.60 -1.82
N VAL A 91 -9.79 -8.61 -2.86
CA VAL A 91 -11.13 -9.10 -2.70
C VAL A 91 -11.19 -10.61 -2.57
N ALA A 92 -10.16 -11.29 -2.97
CA ALA A 92 -10.13 -12.73 -2.81
C ALA A 92 -10.33 -13.13 -1.38
N THR A 93 -9.82 -12.33 -0.45
CA THR A 93 -9.97 -12.61 0.95
C THR A 93 -11.42 -12.64 1.37
N GLU A 94 -12.17 -11.66 0.92
CA GLU A 94 -13.54 -11.66 1.29
C GLU A 94 -14.31 -12.62 0.51
N ALA A 95 -13.98 -12.84 -0.72
CA ALA A 95 -14.72 -13.76 -1.54
C ALA A 95 -14.70 -15.13 -0.95
N GLU A 96 -13.53 -15.54 -0.39
CA GLU A 96 -13.53 -16.83 0.15
C GLU A 96 -14.18 -16.85 1.43
N GLY A 97 -14.26 -15.78 2.05
CA GLY A 97 -14.97 -15.75 3.29
C GLY A 97 -16.37 -16.14 3.10
N GLN A 98 -16.86 -16.04 2.00
CA GLN A 98 -18.08 -16.49 1.82
C GLN A 98 -18.21 -17.48 0.96
N GLY A 99 -17.79 -17.77 0.78
CA GLY A 99 -17.92 -18.57 0.17
C GLY A 99 -18.38 -19.27 0.11
N GLU A 100 -18.17 -19.07 0.37
CA GLU A 100 -18.34 -19.69 0.20
C GLU A 100 -18.72 -20.09 0.27
#